data_728b061d43cf3617553638ab1f453465
#
_entry.id   728b061d43cf3617553638ab1f453465
#
_cell.length_a   1.000
_cell.length_b   1.000
_cell.length_c   1.000
_cell.angle_alpha   90.00
_cell.angle_beta   90.00
_cell.angle_gamma   90.00
#
_symmetry.space_group_name_H-M   'P 1'
#
loop_
_entity.id
_entity.type
_entity.pdbx_description
1 polymer ?
#
loop_
_entity_poly.entity_id
_entity_poly.type
_entity_poly.pdbx_seq_one_letter_code
_entity_poly.pdbx_strand_id
1 'polypeptide(L)'
;MEKETLKEKTAKGLFWGALNNGTMQLLNIVIGIFLARLLTPTDYGLVGMLAVFTAIAGALQESGFTTALANMERPTDNDYNSVFWFSAIMGWISYIVLFFSAPLIAAFFHHSELISLSRFVFASLLFSSLGTAPSAYLFKNMMVKETALLRITSLIISGVVGIILALKGYAYWSLAWQQVLYISLTSLWRFFIIPWRPSFHIDFTPVKKMFSFSYKILVTTIVNTISQNILTFIFGRLYSAKVVGNFSQAFKWDTMASTFVSGTVSQVAQPVLVEVNNDVKRQVNVFRKMMRFTAFLVFPAMFGLAMISHEFIILLISDKWIESIPLLRILCISGAFLPFYTMYQNLILSRGKSAVYMWCTVLLIVAQVGLIILCYQQGIVFMVSVYTAITVLWLGVWQFFAHKEIGIRFIDILKDIYPYLLTSVAVMISTYLITLWIQNLLLLLLTRVVLAALLYYIDMKLGGSQTLKECLNYFHRKKG
;
A
#
# COMPACT_ATOMS: atom_id res chain seq x y z
N MET A 1 33.23 21.75 -8.17
CA MET A 1 32.14 20.75 -8.12
C MET A 1 31.32 20.93 -9.40
N GLU A 2 31.44 19.98 -10.34
CA GLU A 2 30.61 19.97 -11.56
C GLU A 2 29.15 19.93 -11.19
N LYS A 3 28.34 20.81 -11.81
CA LYS A 3 26.90 20.81 -11.64
C LYS A 3 26.34 19.55 -12.31
N GLU A 4 25.92 18.56 -11.50
CA GLU A 4 25.23 17.37 -12.03
C GLU A 4 24.09 17.76 -12.94
N THR A 5 24.03 17.14 -14.12
CA THR A 5 22.96 17.37 -15.09
C THR A 5 21.62 16.85 -14.55
N LEU A 6 20.50 17.44 -14.98
CA LEU A 6 19.15 16.99 -14.58
C LEU A 6 18.94 15.50 -14.88
N LYS A 7 19.53 14.99 -15.99
CA LYS A 7 19.47 13.57 -16.39
C LYS A 7 20.18 12.66 -15.36
N GLU A 8 21.35 13.06 -14.88
CA GLU A 8 22.09 12.32 -13.86
C GLU A 8 21.36 12.31 -12.52
N LYS A 9 20.83 13.45 -12.08
CA LYS A 9 20.02 13.53 -10.86
C LYS A 9 18.77 12.64 -10.95
N THR A 10 18.10 12.62 -12.10
CA THR A 10 16.92 11.78 -12.31
C THR A 10 17.30 10.29 -12.30
N ALA A 11 18.36 9.88 -12.97
CA ALA A 11 18.83 8.50 -12.98
C ALA A 11 19.25 8.01 -11.59
N LYS A 12 20.01 8.83 -10.84
CA LYS A 12 20.36 8.55 -9.43
C LYS A 12 19.11 8.48 -8.55
N GLY A 13 18.16 9.40 -8.73
CA GLY A 13 16.89 9.39 -8.01
C GLY A 13 16.07 8.13 -8.24
N LEU A 14 15.96 7.67 -9.47
CA LEU A 14 15.28 6.41 -9.82
C LEU A 14 15.99 5.19 -9.21
N PHE A 15 17.32 5.14 -9.29
CA PHE A 15 18.11 4.06 -8.68
C PHE A 15 17.90 3.99 -7.15
N TRP A 16 18.08 5.12 -6.46
CA TRP A 16 17.90 5.18 -5.01
C TRP A 16 16.44 4.96 -4.60
N GLY A 17 15.47 5.41 -5.40
CA GLY A 17 14.05 5.14 -5.18
C GLY A 17 13.72 3.65 -5.26
N ALA A 18 14.21 2.96 -6.28
CA ALA A 18 14.03 1.51 -6.43
C ALA A 18 14.72 0.74 -5.31
N LEU A 19 15.97 1.11 -4.98
CA LEU A 19 16.73 0.50 -3.89
C LEU A 19 16.04 0.71 -2.55
N ASN A 20 15.56 1.93 -2.28
CA ASN A 20 14.78 2.23 -1.06
C ASN A 20 13.53 1.34 -0.95
N ASN A 21 12.72 1.30 -2.01
CA ASN A 21 11.49 0.52 -1.98
C ASN A 21 11.77 -0.98 -1.79
N GLY A 22 12.75 -1.54 -2.48
CA GLY A 22 13.16 -2.93 -2.32
C GLY A 22 13.69 -3.22 -0.92
N THR A 23 14.62 -2.41 -0.41
CA THR A 23 15.20 -2.59 0.92
C THR A 23 14.16 -2.41 2.03
N MET A 24 13.29 -1.39 1.95
CA MET A 24 12.21 -1.19 2.91
C MET A 24 11.25 -2.38 2.93
N GLN A 25 10.92 -2.94 1.76
CA GLN A 25 10.04 -4.10 1.66
C GLN A 25 10.69 -5.33 2.30
N LEU A 26 11.96 -5.61 2.01
CA LEU A 26 12.69 -6.72 2.63
C LEU A 26 12.78 -6.57 4.15
N LEU A 27 13.14 -5.40 4.65
CA LEU A 27 13.20 -5.13 6.10
C LEU A 27 11.83 -5.28 6.77
N ASN A 28 10.76 -4.78 6.15
CA ASN A 28 9.40 -4.95 6.65
C ASN A 28 8.96 -6.42 6.69
N ILE A 29 9.39 -7.24 5.72
CA ILE A 29 9.17 -8.70 5.73
C ILE A 29 9.92 -9.31 6.91
N VAL A 30 11.22 -9.06 7.04
CA VAL A 30 12.06 -9.66 8.09
C VAL A 30 11.56 -9.26 9.47
N ILE A 31 11.44 -7.98 9.75
CA ILE A 31 10.93 -7.47 11.05
C ILE A 31 9.52 -8.00 11.32
N GLY A 32 8.67 -8.00 10.28
CA GLY A 32 7.30 -8.49 10.37
C GLY A 32 7.21 -9.98 10.72
N ILE A 33 8.09 -10.82 10.17
CA ILE A 33 8.19 -12.25 10.50
C ILE A 33 8.60 -12.43 11.97
N PHE A 34 9.66 -11.74 12.43
CA PHE A 34 10.11 -11.84 13.82
C PHE A 34 9.01 -11.43 14.80
N LEU A 35 8.37 -10.30 14.58
CA LEU A 35 7.30 -9.82 15.45
C LEU A 35 6.06 -10.73 15.40
N ALA A 36 5.67 -11.25 14.22
CA ALA A 36 4.54 -12.15 14.12
C ALA A 36 4.79 -13.51 14.81
N ARG A 37 6.04 -13.98 14.85
CA ARG A 37 6.41 -15.19 15.63
C ARG A 37 6.35 -14.98 17.11
N LEU A 38 6.72 -13.79 17.60
CA LEU A 38 6.78 -13.49 19.03
C LEU A 38 5.41 -13.09 19.60
N LEU A 39 4.64 -12.34 18.83
CA LEU A 39 3.36 -11.77 19.24
C LEU A 39 2.17 -12.64 18.83
N THR A 40 0.99 -12.26 19.33
CA THR A 40 -0.27 -12.95 19.08
C THR A 40 -1.16 -12.17 18.09
N PRO A 41 -2.16 -12.82 17.45
CA PRO A 41 -3.15 -12.11 16.67
C PRO A 41 -3.87 -11.01 17.45
N THR A 42 -4.14 -11.20 18.74
CA THR A 42 -4.77 -10.19 19.60
C THR A 42 -3.94 -8.91 19.69
N ASP A 43 -2.61 -9.04 19.81
CA ASP A 43 -1.70 -7.89 19.88
C ASP A 43 -1.77 -7.04 18.60
N TYR A 44 -1.76 -7.71 17.44
CA TYR A 44 -1.90 -7.04 16.15
C TYR A 44 -3.29 -6.43 15.95
N GLY A 45 -4.33 -7.09 16.46
CA GLY A 45 -5.69 -6.58 16.39
C GLY A 45 -5.88 -5.28 17.14
N LEU A 46 -5.37 -5.20 18.38
CA LEU A 46 -5.45 -3.99 19.21
C LEU A 46 -4.75 -2.79 18.54
N VAL A 47 -3.55 -2.99 18.00
CA VAL A 47 -2.84 -1.92 17.28
C VAL A 47 -3.51 -1.59 15.94
N GLY A 48 -4.01 -2.60 15.23
CA GLY A 48 -4.71 -2.44 13.94
C GLY A 48 -5.98 -1.60 14.05
N MET A 49 -6.75 -1.73 15.16
CA MET A 49 -7.95 -0.92 15.41
C MET A 49 -7.64 0.59 15.48
N LEU A 50 -6.43 0.98 15.85
CA LEU A 50 -6.02 2.38 15.94
C LEU A 50 -5.52 2.96 14.61
N ALA A 51 -5.22 2.11 13.61
CA ALA A 51 -4.58 2.53 12.37
C ALA A 51 -5.37 3.61 11.60
N VAL A 52 -6.70 3.49 11.55
CA VAL A 52 -7.56 4.46 10.84
C VAL A 52 -7.48 5.85 11.44
N PHE A 53 -7.43 5.95 12.77
CA PHE A 53 -7.38 7.24 13.48
C PHE A 53 -6.05 7.94 13.25
N THR A 54 -4.94 7.21 13.37
CA THR A 54 -3.60 7.74 13.10
C THR A 54 -3.42 8.16 11.64
N ALA A 55 -3.97 7.39 10.72
CA ALA A 55 -3.87 7.67 9.29
C ALA A 55 -4.71 8.90 8.87
N ILE A 56 -5.94 9.05 9.38
CA ILE A 56 -6.77 10.24 9.13
C ILE A 56 -6.15 11.49 9.76
N ALA A 57 -5.67 11.41 11.01
CA ALA A 57 -5.03 12.53 11.70
C ALA A 57 -3.72 12.94 10.98
N GLY A 58 -2.95 11.97 10.49
CA GLY A 58 -1.77 12.23 9.66
C GLY A 58 -2.11 12.93 8.35
N ALA A 59 -3.18 12.52 7.67
CA ALA A 59 -3.66 13.18 6.46
C ALA A 59 -4.10 14.62 6.71
N LEU A 60 -4.82 14.88 7.80
CA LEU A 60 -5.22 16.23 8.22
C LEU A 60 -4.01 17.12 8.51
N GLN A 61 -3.01 16.59 9.19
CA GLN A 61 -1.79 17.27 9.56
C GLN A 61 -0.94 17.65 8.33
N GLU A 62 -0.81 16.75 7.37
CA GLU A 62 -0.07 17.00 6.13
C GLU A 62 -0.87 17.92 5.20
N SER A 63 -2.19 17.80 5.17
CA SER A 63 -3.14 18.61 4.39
C SER A 63 -2.75 18.83 2.92
N GLY A 64 -1.95 17.92 2.34
CA GLY A 64 -1.44 18.03 0.97
C GLY A 64 -0.37 19.10 0.75
N PHE A 65 0.17 19.71 1.82
CA PHE A 65 1.16 20.79 1.70
C PHE A 65 2.51 20.32 1.18
N THR A 66 2.89 19.06 1.41
CA THR A 66 4.10 18.49 0.79
C THR A 66 4.03 18.59 -0.72
N THR A 67 2.90 18.25 -1.31
CA THR A 67 2.68 18.35 -2.77
C THR A 67 2.55 19.81 -3.22
N ALA A 68 1.90 20.67 -2.44
CA ALA A 68 1.77 22.07 -2.76
C ALA A 68 3.14 22.79 -2.82
N LEU A 69 3.98 22.60 -1.82
CA LEU A 69 5.34 23.14 -1.79
C LEU A 69 6.21 22.59 -2.93
N ALA A 70 6.07 21.31 -3.25
CA ALA A 70 6.80 20.70 -4.35
C ALA A 70 6.45 21.29 -5.72
N ASN A 71 5.19 21.69 -5.92
CA ASN A 71 4.70 22.29 -7.16
C ASN A 71 5.00 23.79 -7.30
N MET A 72 5.39 24.47 -6.23
CA MET A 72 5.85 25.88 -6.31
C MET A 72 7.17 25.94 -7.08
N GLU A 73 7.36 26.92 -7.96
CA GLU A 73 8.64 27.09 -8.69
C GLU A 73 9.78 27.36 -7.74
N ARG A 74 9.62 28.31 -6.83
CA ARG A 74 10.64 28.75 -5.85
C ARG A 74 10.00 28.96 -4.48
N PRO A 75 9.79 27.91 -3.69
CA PRO A 75 9.30 28.06 -2.33
C PRO A 75 10.35 28.81 -1.48
N THR A 76 9.89 29.77 -0.69
CA THR A 76 10.70 30.57 0.23
C THR A 76 10.79 29.91 1.61
N ASP A 77 11.74 30.36 2.45
CA ASP A 77 11.81 29.90 3.84
C ASP A 77 10.51 30.17 4.62
N ASN A 78 9.81 31.27 4.29
CA ASN A 78 8.54 31.62 4.89
C ASN A 78 7.43 30.62 4.50
N ASP A 79 7.44 30.09 3.28
CA ASP A 79 6.47 29.07 2.85
C ASP A 79 6.67 27.75 3.64
N TYR A 80 7.93 27.32 3.80
CA TYR A 80 8.24 26.15 4.64
C TYR A 80 7.89 26.38 6.11
N ASN A 81 8.17 27.56 6.63
CA ASN A 81 7.90 27.92 8.01
C ASN A 81 6.39 27.98 8.32
N SER A 82 5.61 28.54 7.41
CA SER A 82 4.15 28.55 7.49
C SER A 82 3.57 27.13 7.54
N VAL A 83 4.02 26.24 6.65
CA VAL A 83 3.59 24.83 6.62
C VAL A 83 4.03 24.09 7.88
N PHE A 84 5.24 24.37 8.38
CA PHE A 84 5.74 23.76 9.62
C PHE A 84 4.84 24.09 10.81
N TRP A 85 4.56 25.37 11.05
CA TRP A 85 3.72 25.79 12.17
C TRP A 85 2.27 25.33 12.03
N PHE A 86 1.73 25.38 10.82
CA PHE A 86 0.38 24.84 10.57
C PHE A 86 0.32 23.35 10.90
N SER A 87 1.24 22.55 10.37
CA SER A 87 1.27 21.10 10.62
C SER A 87 1.51 20.80 12.10
N ALA A 88 2.40 21.55 12.78
CA ALA A 88 2.65 21.39 14.22
C ALA A 88 1.37 21.64 15.03
N ILE A 89 0.67 22.75 14.77
CA ILE A 89 -0.60 23.08 15.44
C ILE A 89 -1.66 22.00 15.17
N MET A 90 -1.81 21.58 13.91
CA MET A 90 -2.75 20.52 13.56
C MET A 90 -2.40 19.17 14.20
N GLY A 91 -1.10 18.88 14.35
CA GLY A 91 -0.62 17.69 15.07
C GLY A 91 -0.98 17.74 16.56
N TRP A 92 -0.78 18.88 17.22
CA TRP A 92 -1.17 19.08 18.61
C TRP A 92 -2.69 19.01 18.81
N ILE A 93 -3.47 19.69 17.96
CA ILE A 93 -4.94 19.63 18.01
C ILE A 93 -5.41 18.19 17.83
N SER A 94 -4.92 17.48 16.81
CA SER A 94 -5.28 16.09 16.55
C SER A 94 -4.92 15.18 17.72
N TYR A 95 -3.73 15.36 18.31
CA TYR A 95 -3.32 14.59 19.49
C TYR A 95 -4.24 14.85 20.69
N ILE A 96 -4.53 16.12 21.02
CA ILE A 96 -5.41 16.50 22.13
C ILE A 96 -6.81 15.90 21.92
N VAL A 97 -7.39 16.09 20.74
CA VAL A 97 -8.71 15.53 20.42
C VAL A 97 -8.73 14.00 20.57
N LEU A 98 -7.76 13.32 20.00
CA LEU A 98 -7.67 11.85 20.08
C LEU A 98 -7.32 11.34 21.47
N PHE A 99 -6.51 12.09 22.25
CA PHE A 99 -6.18 11.76 23.64
C PHE A 99 -7.43 11.75 24.53
N PHE A 100 -8.29 12.77 24.42
CA PHE A 100 -9.53 12.84 25.15
C PHE A 100 -10.62 11.91 24.56
N SER A 101 -10.54 11.56 23.27
CA SER A 101 -11.40 10.57 22.64
C SER A 101 -11.01 9.11 22.95
N ALA A 102 -9.84 8.87 23.57
CA ALA A 102 -9.36 7.52 23.86
C ALA A 102 -10.37 6.63 24.65
N PRO A 103 -11.10 7.13 25.69
CA PRO A 103 -12.12 6.34 26.36
C PRO A 103 -13.30 6.00 25.43
N LEU A 104 -13.70 6.91 24.52
CA LEU A 104 -14.77 6.66 23.56
C LEU A 104 -14.35 5.62 22.51
N ILE A 105 -13.09 5.66 22.06
CA ILE A 105 -12.51 4.66 21.15
C ILE A 105 -12.51 3.29 21.84
N ALA A 106 -12.06 3.20 23.08
CA ALA A 106 -12.06 1.98 23.88
C ALA A 106 -13.46 1.41 24.09
N ALA A 107 -14.44 2.27 24.40
CA ALA A 107 -15.85 1.90 24.53
C ALA A 107 -16.44 1.42 23.20
N PHE A 108 -16.08 2.08 22.10
CA PHE A 108 -16.55 1.70 20.76
C PHE A 108 -16.06 0.31 20.35
N PHE A 109 -14.81 -0.04 20.62
CA PHE A 109 -14.24 -1.34 20.30
C PHE A 109 -14.42 -2.38 21.41
N HIS A 110 -14.94 -2.02 22.59
CA HIS A 110 -15.10 -2.87 23.77
C HIS A 110 -13.77 -3.43 24.32
N HIS A 111 -12.68 -2.64 24.24
CA HIS A 111 -11.35 -3.00 24.74
C HIS A 111 -10.76 -1.88 25.59
N SER A 112 -10.69 -2.08 26.89
CA SER A 112 -10.18 -1.07 27.85
C SER A 112 -8.68 -0.75 27.66
N GLU A 113 -7.91 -1.72 27.17
CA GLU A 113 -6.48 -1.59 26.87
C GLU A 113 -6.21 -0.49 25.83
N LEU A 114 -7.19 -0.21 24.97
CA LEU A 114 -7.06 0.82 23.95
C LEU A 114 -6.95 2.24 24.54
N ILE A 115 -7.34 2.50 25.79
CA ILE A 115 -7.21 3.83 26.38
C ILE A 115 -5.74 4.25 26.48
N SER A 116 -4.91 3.43 27.12
CA SER A 116 -3.49 3.71 27.29
C SER A 116 -2.73 3.56 25.97
N LEU A 117 -3.06 2.52 25.22
CA LEU A 117 -2.43 2.23 23.94
C LEU A 117 -2.65 3.35 22.90
N SER A 118 -3.89 3.84 22.76
CA SER A 118 -4.22 4.91 21.82
C SER A 118 -3.54 6.23 22.18
N ARG A 119 -3.56 6.62 23.47
CA ARG A 119 -2.85 7.82 23.95
C ARG A 119 -1.38 7.79 23.61
N PHE A 120 -0.73 6.63 23.76
CA PHE A 120 0.69 6.46 23.42
C PHE A 120 0.92 6.49 21.88
N VAL A 121 0.14 5.71 21.14
CA VAL A 121 0.29 5.62 19.67
C VAL A 121 0.03 6.99 19.02
N PHE A 122 -0.99 7.72 19.47
CA PHE A 122 -1.30 9.05 18.95
C PHE A 122 -0.23 10.10 19.25
N ALA A 123 0.64 9.90 20.26
CA ALA A 123 1.79 10.77 20.48
C ALA A 123 2.73 10.81 19.25
N SER A 124 2.71 9.79 18.40
CA SER A 124 3.43 9.82 17.11
C SER A 124 3.03 10.99 16.21
N LEU A 125 1.80 11.51 16.34
CA LEU A 125 1.31 12.66 15.59
C LEU A 125 2.09 13.94 15.92
N LEU A 126 2.54 14.12 17.17
CA LEU A 126 3.37 15.24 17.58
C LEU A 126 4.70 15.25 16.82
N PHE A 127 5.32 14.08 16.70
CA PHE A 127 6.59 13.97 15.98
C PHE A 127 6.41 14.05 14.46
N SER A 128 5.37 13.40 13.92
CA SER A 128 5.13 13.42 12.47
C SER A 128 4.81 14.82 11.97
N SER A 129 4.14 15.65 12.78
CA SER A 129 3.80 17.03 12.44
C SER A 129 5.04 17.91 12.22
N LEU A 130 6.08 17.69 12.97
CA LEU A 130 7.36 18.38 12.81
C LEU A 130 8.07 17.96 11.51
N GLY A 131 7.76 16.80 10.99
CA GLY A 131 8.39 16.24 9.80
C GLY A 131 7.80 16.70 8.46
N THR A 132 6.66 17.41 8.42
CA THR A 132 5.94 17.75 7.17
C THR A 132 6.74 18.71 6.28
N ALA A 133 7.15 19.88 6.80
CA ALA A 133 7.93 20.84 6.03
C ALA A 133 9.32 20.29 5.64
N PRO A 134 10.09 19.64 6.55
CA PRO A 134 11.32 18.95 6.17
C PRO A 134 11.13 17.90 5.08
N SER A 135 10.01 17.16 5.09
CA SER A 135 9.69 16.19 4.04
C SER A 135 9.50 16.85 2.69
N ALA A 136 8.77 17.96 2.66
CA ALA A 136 8.55 18.76 1.46
C ALA A 136 9.87 19.32 0.90
N TYR A 137 10.77 19.77 1.77
CA TYR A 137 12.10 20.23 1.38
C TYR A 137 12.92 19.11 0.70
N LEU A 138 13.00 17.93 1.33
CA LEU A 138 13.70 16.78 0.77
C LEU A 138 13.11 16.37 -0.60
N PHE A 139 11.79 16.36 -0.70
CA PHE A 139 11.09 15.99 -1.94
C PHE A 139 11.33 17.02 -3.04
N LYS A 140 11.22 18.31 -2.76
CA LYS A 140 11.45 19.42 -3.70
C LYS A 140 12.88 19.41 -4.25
N ASN A 141 13.86 19.14 -3.40
CA ASN A 141 15.27 19.14 -3.77
C ASN A 141 15.75 17.77 -4.31
N MET A 142 14.84 16.82 -4.56
CA MET A 142 15.14 15.48 -5.07
C MET A 142 16.20 14.71 -4.25
N MET A 143 16.22 14.93 -2.93
CA MET A 143 17.14 14.27 -1.99
C MET A 143 16.67 12.83 -1.67
N VAL A 144 16.60 12.02 -2.72
CA VAL A 144 16.04 10.64 -2.64
C VAL A 144 16.96 9.72 -1.85
N LYS A 145 18.29 9.85 -1.99
CA LYS A 145 19.28 9.06 -1.26
C LYS A 145 19.16 9.28 0.24
N GLU A 146 19.14 10.54 0.66
CA GLU A 146 19.04 10.95 2.05
C GLU A 146 17.73 10.47 2.66
N THR A 147 16.63 10.62 1.92
CA THR A 147 15.31 10.12 2.31
C THR A 147 15.33 8.59 2.47
N ALA A 148 15.99 7.86 1.57
CA ALA A 148 16.12 6.42 1.64
C ALA A 148 16.90 5.99 2.90
N LEU A 149 18.07 6.58 3.13
CA LEU A 149 18.93 6.23 4.27
C LEU A 149 18.22 6.49 5.61
N LEU A 150 17.59 7.67 5.77
CA LEU A 150 16.90 7.98 7.03
C LEU A 150 15.72 7.02 7.29
N ARG A 151 14.97 6.62 6.26
CA ARG A 151 13.86 5.66 6.41
C ARG A 151 14.35 4.26 6.77
N ILE A 152 15.37 3.79 6.09
CA ILE A 152 15.98 2.46 6.33
C ILE A 152 16.54 2.39 7.75
N THR A 153 17.34 3.38 8.16
CA THR A 153 17.94 3.40 9.50
C THR A 153 16.87 3.52 10.59
N SER A 154 15.85 4.37 10.41
CA SER A 154 14.73 4.47 11.34
C SER A 154 13.97 3.15 11.46
N LEU A 155 13.75 2.43 10.34
CA LEU A 155 13.07 1.14 10.34
C LEU A 155 13.88 0.06 11.06
N ILE A 156 15.20 0.02 10.84
CA ILE A 156 16.08 -0.93 11.53
C ILE A 156 16.05 -0.69 13.04
N ILE A 157 16.26 0.54 13.49
CA ILE A 157 16.30 0.87 14.91
C ILE A 157 14.95 0.57 15.57
N SER A 158 13.86 1.06 15.00
CA SER A 158 12.52 0.82 15.55
C SER A 158 12.15 -0.67 15.53
N GLY A 159 12.53 -1.38 14.47
CA GLY A 159 12.32 -2.82 14.35
C GLY A 159 13.07 -3.63 15.39
N VAL A 160 14.35 -3.30 15.61
CA VAL A 160 15.17 -3.95 16.67
C VAL A 160 14.58 -3.68 18.04
N VAL A 161 14.18 -2.44 18.34
CA VAL A 161 13.53 -2.12 19.63
C VAL A 161 12.22 -2.87 19.77
N GLY A 162 11.38 -2.92 18.73
CA GLY A 162 10.15 -3.70 18.75
C GLY A 162 10.37 -5.18 19.02
N ILE A 163 11.37 -5.81 18.40
CA ILE A 163 11.73 -7.21 18.62
C ILE A 163 12.23 -7.43 20.06
N ILE A 164 13.09 -6.56 20.58
CA ILE A 164 13.59 -6.66 21.96
C ILE A 164 12.43 -6.57 22.97
N LEU A 165 11.48 -5.65 22.77
CA LEU A 165 10.31 -5.52 23.62
C LEU A 165 9.40 -6.75 23.53
N ALA A 166 9.21 -7.30 22.33
CA ALA A 166 8.44 -8.53 22.15
C ALA A 166 9.09 -9.73 22.87
N LEU A 167 10.41 -9.87 22.79
CA LEU A 167 11.17 -10.89 23.54
C LEU A 167 11.04 -10.73 25.05
N LYS A 168 10.92 -9.49 25.54
CA LYS A 168 10.70 -9.19 26.97
C LYS A 168 9.24 -9.36 27.41
N GLY A 169 8.32 -9.76 26.52
CA GLY A 169 6.92 -10.02 26.86
C GLY A 169 6.01 -8.79 26.91
N TYR A 170 6.41 -7.65 26.31
CA TYR A 170 5.59 -6.43 26.30
C TYR A 170 4.39 -6.49 25.32
N ALA A 171 4.11 -7.64 24.72
CA ALA A 171 2.92 -7.90 23.88
C ALA A 171 2.66 -6.76 22.85
N TYR A 172 1.42 -6.26 22.74
CA TYR A 172 1.05 -5.19 21.80
C TYR A 172 1.85 -3.87 21.96
N TRP A 173 2.43 -3.61 23.14
CA TRP A 173 3.31 -2.45 23.35
C TRP A 173 4.56 -2.48 22.47
N SER A 174 5.01 -3.67 22.07
CA SER A 174 6.15 -3.83 21.16
C SER A 174 5.88 -3.22 19.80
N LEU A 175 4.66 -3.43 19.27
CA LEU A 175 4.21 -2.83 18.00
C LEU A 175 4.01 -1.31 18.14
N ALA A 176 3.43 -0.88 19.26
CA ALA A 176 3.21 0.52 19.55
C ALA A 176 4.53 1.30 19.61
N TRP A 177 5.52 0.79 20.34
CA TRP A 177 6.85 1.39 20.42
C TRP A 177 7.56 1.39 19.07
N GLN A 178 7.50 0.28 18.31
CA GLN A 178 8.06 0.22 16.96
C GLN A 178 7.48 1.32 16.07
N GLN A 179 6.16 1.50 16.06
CA GLN A 179 5.48 2.51 15.25
C GLN A 179 5.85 3.93 15.66
N VAL A 180 5.76 4.25 16.96
CA VAL A 180 6.07 5.58 17.49
C VAL A 180 7.54 5.95 17.23
N LEU A 181 8.47 5.03 17.51
CA LEU A 181 9.89 5.25 17.27
C LEU A 181 10.20 5.45 15.78
N TYR A 182 9.61 4.62 14.90
CA TYR A 182 9.81 4.79 13.46
C TYR A 182 9.40 6.17 12.98
N ILE A 183 8.22 6.63 13.39
CA ILE A 183 7.69 7.95 13.01
C ILE A 183 8.55 9.06 13.61
N SER A 184 8.90 8.96 14.90
CA SER A 184 9.70 9.96 15.61
C SER A 184 11.10 10.10 15.01
N LEU A 185 11.81 8.99 14.83
CA LEU A 185 13.14 8.98 14.24
C LEU A 185 13.11 9.52 12.80
N THR A 186 12.16 9.04 11.98
CA THR A 186 12.03 9.51 10.59
C THR A 186 11.78 11.01 10.52
N SER A 187 10.97 11.57 11.43
CA SER A 187 10.64 12.99 11.46
C SER A 187 11.78 13.83 12.00
N LEU A 188 12.40 13.42 13.10
CA LEU A 188 13.47 14.19 13.74
C LEU A 188 14.78 14.19 12.94
N TRP A 189 15.14 13.05 12.34
CA TRP A 189 16.38 12.95 11.58
C TRP A 189 16.39 13.80 10.31
N ARG A 190 15.22 14.15 9.75
CA ARG A 190 15.14 15.09 8.63
C ARG A 190 15.79 16.42 8.96
N PHE A 191 15.65 16.92 10.20
CA PHE A 191 16.28 18.17 10.61
C PHE A 191 17.81 18.12 10.58
N PHE A 192 18.43 16.97 10.81
CA PHE A 192 19.89 16.87 10.74
C PHE A 192 20.42 16.86 9.28
N ILE A 193 19.58 16.54 8.33
CA ILE A 193 19.98 16.39 6.91
C ILE A 193 19.76 17.67 6.12
N ILE A 194 18.64 18.39 6.39
CA ILE A 194 18.31 19.61 5.66
C ILE A 194 18.96 20.83 6.31
N PRO A 195 19.38 21.85 5.51
CA PRO A 195 19.92 23.09 6.06
C PRO A 195 18.85 24.01 6.64
N TRP A 196 17.60 23.88 6.19
CA TRP A 196 16.49 24.70 6.65
C TRP A 196 16.13 24.42 8.12
N ARG A 197 15.79 25.50 8.84
CA ARG A 197 15.34 25.43 10.25
C ARG A 197 14.09 26.28 10.42
N PRO A 198 13.12 25.84 11.27
CA PRO A 198 11.95 26.65 11.58
C PRO A 198 12.34 27.89 12.35
N SER A 199 11.72 29.00 11.99
CA SER A 199 11.81 30.26 12.74
C SER A 199 10.52 30.48 13.54
N PHE A 200 10.60 31.29 14.61
CA PHE A 200 9.42 31.65 15.41
C PHE A 200 8.54 32.73 14.76
N HIS A 201 8.84 33.12 13.53
CA HIS A 201 7.99 34.04 12.76
C HIS A 201 6.81 33.25 12.19
N ILE A 202 5.62 33.38 12.81
CA ILE A 202 4.41 32.66 12.40
C ILE A 202 3.61 33.54 11.45
N ASP A 203 3.60 33.17 10.16
CA ASP A 203 2.79 33.78 9.12
C ASP A 203 2.02 32.71 8.36
N PHE A 204 0.68 32.73 8.43
CA PHE A 204 -0.16 31.76 7.73
C PHE A 204 -0.62 32.23 6.34
N THR A 205 -0.16 33.38 5.86
CA THR A 205 -0.50 33.89 4.53
C THR A 205 -0.13 32.89 3.41
N PRO A 206 1.07 32.26 3.41
CA PRO A 206 1.41 31.24 2.44
C PRO A 206 0.50 30.00 2.50
N VAL A 207 0.20 29.51 3.70
CA VAL A 207 -0.73 28.37 3.89
C VAL A 207 -2.11 28.69 3.30
N LYS A 208 -2.65 29.88 3.57
CA LYS A 208 -3.95 30.30 3.04
C LYS A 208 -3.97 30.33 1.50
N LYS A 209 -2.89 30.78 0.86
CA LYS A 209 -2.74 30.77 -0.60
C LYS A 209 -2.68 29.33 -1.17
N MET A 210 -1.96 28.44 -0.50
CA MET A 210 -1.83 27.04 -0.91
C MET A 210 -3.09 26.21 -0.62
N PHE A 211 -3.93 26.64 0.31
CA PHE A 211 -5.07 25.87 0.82
C PHE A 211 -6.09 25.51 -0.27
N SER A 212 -6.34 26.41 -1.24
CA SER A 212 -7.24 26.15 -2.36
C SER A 212 -6.84 24.95 -3.24
N PHE A 213 -5.53 24.68 -3.32
CA PHE A 213 -5.00 23.50 -4.00
C PHE A 213 -4.93 22.30 -3.04
N SER A 214 -4.45 22.51 -1.84
CA SER A 214 -4.15 21.49 -0.83
C SER A 214 -5.41 20.77 -0.32
N TYR A 215 -6.56 21.48 -0.14
CA TYR A 215 -7.77 20.85 0.37
C TYR A 215 -8.31 19.74 -0.55
N LYS A 216 -8.12 19.87 -1.86
CA LYS A 216 -8.53 18.83 -2.83
C LYS A 216 -7.70 17.56 -2.64
N ILE A 217 -6.40 17.71 -2.42
CA ILE A 217 -5.50 16.60 -2.12
C ILE A 217 -5.87 16.00 -0.76
N LEU A 218 -6.12 16.83 0.24
CA LEU A 218 -6.54 16.38 1.56
C LEU A 218 -7.80 15.52 1.50
N VAL A 219 -8.86 15.98 0.86
CA VAL A 219 -10.11 15.22 0.72
C VAL A 219 -9.85 13.88 0.03
N THR A 220 -9.10 13.89 -1.08
CA THR A 220 -8.74 12.65 -1.80
C THR A 220 -7.93 11.70 -0.92
N THR A 221 -6.98 12.22 -0.16
CA THR A 221 -6.15 11.42 0.75
C THR A 221 -7.00 10.82 1.88
N ILE A 222 -7.91 11.59 2.47
CA ILE A 222 -8.84 11.08 3.51
C ILE A 222 -9.72 9.97 2.95
N VAL A 223 -10.32 10.16 1.77
CA VAL A 223 -11.15 9.14 1.11
C VAL A 223 -10.35 7.85 0.88
N ASN A 224 -9.14 7.96 0.34
CA ASN A 224 -8.27 6.80 0.14
C ASN A 224 -7.87 6.14 1.47
N THR A 225 -7.55 6.92 2.49
CA THR A 225 -7.19 6.43 3.83
C THR A 225 -8.35 5.65 4.47
N ILE A 226 -9.56 6.18 4.39
CA ILE A 226 -10.77 5.49 4.84
C ILE A 226 -10.93 4.18 4.06
N SER A 227 -10.84 4.23 2.74
CA SER A 227 -10.96 3.04 1.88
C SER A 227 -10.00 1.91 2.29
N GLN A 228 -8.76 2.24 2.59
CA GLN A 228 -7.75 1.25 2.97
C GLN A 228 -7.93 0.67 4.37
N ASN A 229 -8.55 1.40 5.29
CA ASN A 229 -8.65 1.00 6.69
C ASN A 229 -10.07 0.62 7.14
N ILE A 230 -11.07 0.85 6.30
CA ILE A 230 -12.48 0.71 6.67
C ILE A 230 -12.85 -0.71 7.12
N LEU A 231 -12.27 -1.73 6.50
CA LEU A 231 -12.51 -3.13 6.87
C LEU A 231 -11.99 -3.42 8.27
N THR A 232 -10.74 -3.03 8.57
CA THR A 232 -10.15 -3.22 9.89
C THR A 232 -10.96 -2.48 10.96
N PHE A 233 -11.45 -1.27 10.65
CA PHE A 233 -12.32 -0.50 11.54
C PHE A 233 -13.66 -1.19 11.81
N ILE A 234 -14.35 -1.66 10.77
CA ILE A 234 -15.64 -2.35 10.90
C ILE A 234 -15.45 -3.68 11.65
N PHE A 235 -14.43 -4.44 11.29
CA PHE A 235 -14.16 -5.71 11.96
C PHE A 235 -13.76 -5.52 13.42
N GLY A 236 -13.06 -4.43 13.75
CA GLY A 236 -12.75 -4.07 15.12
C GLY A 236 -13.99 -3.85 15.99
N ARG A 237 -15.07 -3.30 15.40
CA ARG A 237 -16.35 -3.12 16.09
C ARG A 237 -17.16 -4.39 16.22
N LEU A 238 -17.12 -5.26 15.19
CA LEU A 238 -18.01 -6.43 15.06
C LEU A 238 -17.41 -7.71 15.64
N TYR A 239 -16.08 -7.82 15.70
CA TYR A 239 -15.36 -9.03 16.09
C TYR A 239 -14.32 -8.77 17.17
N SER A 240 -13.77 -9.85 17.74
CA SER A 240 -12.69 -9.76 18.73
C SER A 240 -11.38 -9.27 18.10
N ALA A 241 -10.49 -8.74 18.97
CA ALA A 241 -9.15 -8.31 18.55
C ALA A 241 -8.34 -9.44 17.86
N LYS A 242 -8.52 -10.70 18.29
CA LYS A 242 -7.90 -11.87 17.65
C LYS A 242 -8.30 -11.99 16.16
N VAL A 243 -9.57 -11.85 15.86
CA VAL A 243 -10.10 -11.93 14.48
C VAL A 243 -9.57 -10.77 13.63
N VAL A 244 -9.56 -9.55 14.18
CA VAL A 244 -8.99 -8.37 13.51
C VAL A 244 -7.50 -8.55 13.24
N GLY A 245 -6.76 -9.13 14.17
CA GLY A 245 -5.33 -9.42 14.01
C GLY A 245 -5.06 -10.41 12.87
N ASN A 246 -5.82 -11.52 12.81
CA ASN A 246 -5.73 -12.48 11.72
C ASN A 246 -6.05 -11.85 10.36
N PHE A 247 -7.10 -11.02 10.29
CA PHE A 247 -7.41 -10.26 9.09
C PHE A 247 -6.29 -9.27 8.72
N SER A 248 -5.81 -8.49 9.67
CA SER A 248 -4.74 -7.50 9.45
C SER A 248 -3.46 -8.15 8.90
N GLN A 249 -3.12 -9.34 9.40
CA GLN A 249 -1.96 -10.08 8.93
C GLN A 249 -2.18 -10.63 7.51
N ALA A 250 -3.34 -11.22 7.23
CA ALA A 250 -3.70 -11.66 5.89
C ALA A 250 -3.70 -10.50 4.88
N PHE A 251 -4.31 -9.38 5.24
CA PHE A 251 -4.37 -8.17 4.43
C PHE A 251 -2.98 -7.56 4.19
N LYS A 252 -2.10 -7.59 5.20
CA LYS A 252 -0.72 -7.14 5.07
C LYS A 252 0.03 -7.93 4.00
N TRP A 253 -0.02 -9.26 4.03
CA TRP A 253 0.68 -10.11 3.05
C TRP A 253 0.11 -9.96 1.65
N ASP A 254 -1.21 -9.92 1.53
CA ASP A 254 -1.89 -9.63 0.25
C ASP A 254 -1.45 -8.28 -0.34
N THR A 255 -1.50 -7.23 0.47
CA THR A 255 -1.10 -5.87 0.05
C THR A 255 0.38 -5.80 -0.33
N MET A 256 1.26 -6.47 0.41
CA MET A 256 2.69 -6.51 0.08
C MET A 256 2.94 -7.14 -1.28
N ALA A 257 2.27 -8.26 -1.58
CA ALA A 257 2.41 -8.97 -2.85
C ALA A 257 1.79 -8.17 -4.02
N SER A 258 0.59 -7.65 -3.87
CA SER A 258 -0.12 -6.90 -4.91
C SER A 258 0.54 -5.54 -5.20
N THR A 259 1.05 -4.85 -4.16
CA THR A 259 1.73 -3.55 -4.31
C THR A 259 3.06 -3.68 -5.05
N PHE A 260 3.77 -4.79 -4.90
CA PHE A 260 4.99 -5.04 -5.66
C PHE A 260 4.73 -4.99 -7.17
N VAL A 261 3.66 -5.63 -7.64
CA VAL A 261 3.25 -5.61 -9.05
C VAL A 261 2.67 -4.25 -9.44
N SER A 262 1.72 -3.72 -8.65
CA SER A 262 1.07 -2.43 -8.91
C SER A 262 2.07 -1.27 -8.97
N GLY A 263 3.05 -1.25 -8.08
CA GLY A 263 4.08 -0.21 -8.02
C GLY A 263 4.94 -0.17 -9.28
N THR A 264 5.31 -1.33 -9.81
CA THR A 264 6.07 -1.43 -11.06
C THR A 264 5.25 -0.93 -12.25
N VAL A 265 3.97 -1.30 -12.31
CA VAL A 265 3.06 -0.87 -13.39
C VAL A 265 2.76 0.62 -13.31
N SER A 266 2.47 1.15 -12.12
CA SER A 266 2.08 2.57 -11.93
C SER A 266 3.16 3.56 -12.33
N GLN A 267 4.43 3.23 -12.09
CA GLN A 267 5.56 4.11 -12.43
C GLN A 267 5.64 4.40 -13.93
N VAL A 268 5.14 3.50 -14.77
CA VAL A 268 5.19 3.61 -16.23
C VAL A 268 3.84 3.97 -16.83
N ALA A 269 2.74 3.53 -16.22
CA ALA A 269 1.40 3.61 -16.78
C ALA A 269 0.95 5.05 -17.03
N GLN A 270 0.98 5.89 -16.01
CA GLN A 270 0.44 7.25 -16.13
C GLN A 270 1.22 8.13 -17.11
N PRO A 271 2.56 8.23 -17.06
CA PRO A 271 3.33 9.02 -18.02
C PRO A 271 3.09 8.59 -19.47
N VAL A 272 3.11 7.27 -19.72
CA VAL A 272 2.93 6.73 -21.07
C VAL A 272 1.52 6.97 -21.59
N LEU A 273 0.47 6.80 -20.75
CA LEU A 273 -0.92 7.06 -21.13
C LEU A 273 -1.19 8.55 -21.42
N VAL A 274 -0.51 9.44 -20.70
CA VAL A 274 -0.58 10.90 -20.95
C VAL A 274 0.11 11.25 -22.28
N GLU A 275 1.30 10.69 -22.55
CA GLU A 275 2.04 10.94 -23.80
C GLU A 275 1.25 10.56 -25.06
N VAL A 276 0.48 9.46 -24.98
CA VAL A 276 -0.33 8.98 -26.11
C VAL A 276 -1.79 9.47 -26.08
N ASN A 277 -2.13 10.43 -25.22
CA ASN A 277 -3.51 10.87 -24.99
C ASN A 277 -4.18 11.46 -26.25
N ASN A 278 -3.41 12.08 -27.15
CA ASN A 278 -3.90 12.70 -28.40
C ASN A 278 -4.24 11.68 -29.50
N ASP A 279 -3.76 10.44 -29.40
CA ASP A 279 -4.05 9.35 -30.32
C ASP A 279 -4.77 8.21 -29.63
N VAL A 280 -6.10 8.21 -29.77
CA VAL A 280 -6.96 7.21 -29.10
C VAL A 280 -6.61 5.78 -29.52
N LYS A 281 -6.31 5.52 -30.79
CA LYS A 281 -5.94 4.17 -31.27
C LYS A 281 -4.64 3.70 -30.63
N ARG A 282 -3.65 4.59 -30.58
CA ARG A 282 -2.36 4.30 -29.92
C ARG A 282 -2.54 4.10 -28.42
N GLN A 283 -3.38 4.92 -27.76
CA GLN A 283 -3.69 4.80 -26.35
C GLN A 283 -4.38 3.48 -26.00
N VAL A 284 -5.35 3.02 -26.81
CA VAL A 284 -5.99 1.71 -26.66
C VAL A 284 -4.96 0.58 -26.77
N ASN A 285 -4.08 0.61 -27.76
CA ASN A 285 -3.07 -0.42 -27.95
C ASN A 285 -2.07 -0.48 -26.78
N VAL A 286 -1.62 0.68 -26.30
CA VAL A 286 -0.75 0.80 -25.14
C VAL A 286 -1.45 0.27 -23.89
N PHE A 287 -2.68 0.68 -23.64
CA PHE A 287 -3.47 0.24 -22.49
C PHE A 287 -3.66 -1.28 -22.48
N ARG A 288 -4.05 -1.88 -23.61
CA ARG A 288 -4.18 -3.33 -23.78
C ARG A 288 -2.85 -4.07 -23.54
N LYS A 289 -1.75 -3.54 -24.06
CA LYS A 289 -0.41 -4.10 -23.83
C LYS A 289 -0.06 -4.11 -22.33
N MET A 290 -0.34 -3.02 -21.63
CA MET A 290 -0.11 -2.90 -20.19
C MET A 290 -1.00 -3.85 -19.41
N MET A 291 -2.27 -4.02 -19.79
CA MET A 291 -3.19 -4.99 -19.19
C MET A 291 -2.65 -6.42 -19.30
N ARG A 292 -2.15 -6.82 -20.50
CA ARG A 292 -1.53 -8.15 -20.69
C ARG A 292 -0.30 -8.34 -19.82
N PHE A 293 0.58 -7.34 -19.77
CA PHE A 293 1.79 -7.40 -18.94
C PHE A 293 1.45 -7.49 -17.45
N THR A 294 0.46 -6.73 -17.00
CA THR A 294 -0.04 -6.80 -15.61
C THR A 294 -0.60 -8.18 -15.30
N ALA A 295 -1.44 -8.74 -16.18
CA ALA A 295 -2.01 -10.07 -16.02
C ALA A 295 -0.94 -11.17 -15.97
N PHE A 296 0.07 -11.08 -16.85
CA PHE A 296 1.20 -12.00 -16.91
C PHE A 296 1.97 -12.08 -15.58
N LEU A 297 2.08 -10.97 -14.83
CA LEU A 297 2.81 -10.93 -13.56
C LEU A 297 1.92 -11.21 -12.36
N VAL A 298 0.73 -10.59 -12.29
CA VAL A 298 -0.06 -10.58 -11.07
C VAL A 298 -0.77 -11.90 -10.79
N PHE A 299 -1.33 -12.55 -11.80
CA PHE A 299 -2.08 -13.79 -11.57
C PHE A 299 -1.20 -14.91 -11.02
N PRO A 300 -0.02 -15.24 -11.61
CA PRO A 300 0.82 -16.28 -11.01
C PRO A 300 1.35 -15.89 -9.63
N ALA A 301 1.63 -14.61 -9.37
CA ALA A 301 2.10 -14.15 -8.08
C ALA A 301 1.03 -14.31 -6.99
N MET A 302 -0.19 -13.81 -7.24
CA MET A 302 -1.26 -13.80 -6.24
C MET A 302 -1.89 -15.20 -6.05
N PHE A 303 -2.15 -15.93 -7.12
CA PHE A 303 -2.66 -17.30 -7.02
C PHE A 303 -1.60 -18.28 -6.51
N GLY A 304 -0.32 -18.02 -6.80
CA GLY A 304 0.80 -18.71 -6.19
C GLY A 304 0.82 -18.51 -4.67
N LEU A 305 0.70 -17.27 -4.21
CA LEU A 305 0.60 -16.95 -2.78
C LEU A 305 -0.63 -17.61 -2.13
N ALA A 306 -1.78 -17.59 -2.80
CA ALA A 306 -2.98 -18.27 -2.32
C ALA A 306 -2.76 -19.81 -2.17
N MET A 307 -2.10 -20.44 -3.15
CA MET A 307 -1.79 -21.86 -3.13
C MET A 307 -0.84 -22.24 -1.98
N ILE A 308 0.23 -21.47 -1.77
CA ILE A 308 1.24 -21.73 -0.74
C ILE A 308 0.89 -21.10 0.62
N SER A 309 -0.29 -20.47 0.76
CA SER A 309 -0.66 -19.69 1.95
C SER A 309 -0.51 -20.46 3.27
N HIS A 310 -0.80 -21.76 3.27
CA HIS A 310 -0.67 -22.61 4.45
C HIS A 310 0.80 -22.77 4.87
N GLU A 311 1.65 -23.22 3.96
CA GLU A 311 3.07 -23.42 4.21
C GLU A 311 3.76 -22.08 4.51
N PHE A 312 3.38 -21.03 3.78
CA PHE A 312 3.90 -19.69 3.97
C PHE A 312 3.61 -19.18 5.40
N ILE A 313 2.37 -19.25 5.86
CA ILE A 313 1.97 -18.77 7.19
C ILE A 313 2.64 -19.60 8.29
N ILE A 314 2.54 -20.94 8.22
CA ILE A 314 3.05 -21.80 9.30
C ILE A 314 4.59 -21.72 9.40
N LEU A 315 5.30 -21.78 8.27
CA LEU A 315 6.78 -21.74 8.28
C LEU A 315 7.34 -20.37 8.61
N LEU A 316 6.75 -19.28 8.09
CA LEU A 316 7.31 -17.95 8.28
C LEU A 316 6.88 -17.31 9.59
N ILE A 317 5.60 -17.36 9.95
CA ILE A 317 5.07 -16.61 11.10
C ILE A 317 4.54 -17.47 12.24
N SER A 318 4.27 -18.74 12.05
CA SER A 318 3.83 -19.77 13.02
C SER A 318 2.34 -20.15 12.92
N ASP A 319 2.01 -21.27 13.56
CA ASP A 319 0.67 -21.87 13.68
C ASP A 319 -0.36 -21.00 14.40
N LYS A 320 0.08 -20.05 15.24
CA LYS A 320 -0.80 -19.05 15.89
C LYS A 320 -1.69 -18.30 14.88
N TRP A 321 -1.27 -18.22 13.61
CA TRP A 321 -1.90 -17.48 12.54
C TRP A 321 -2.73 -18.34 11.58
N ILE A 322 -3.04 -19.56 11.95
CA ILE A 322 -3.75 -20.52 11.08
C ILE A 322 -5.10 -19.96 10.59
N GLU A 323 -5.79 -19.18 11.43
CA GLU A 323 -7.06 -18.55 11.08
C GLU A 323 -6.91 -17.42 10.03
N SER A 324 -5.70 -16.91 9.77
CA SER A 324 -5.44 -15.95 8.70
C SER A 324 -5.35 -16.59 7.32
N ILE A 325 -5.12 -17.90 7.22
CA ILE A 325 -4.93 -18.63 5.96
C ILE A 325 -6.13 -18.51 5.02
N PRO A 326 -7.37 -18.85 5.45
CA PRO A 326 -8.54 -18.71 4.58
C PRO A 326 -8.78 -17.25 4.15
N LEU A 327 -8.51 -16.29 5.04
CA LEU A 327 -8.63 -14.87 4.72
C LEU A 327 -7.61 -14.46 3.67
N LEU A 328 -6.35 -14.89 3.79
CA LEU A 328 -5.30 -14.61 2.81
C LEU A 328 -5.65 -15.19 1.44
N ARG A 329 -6.15 -16.44 1.38
CA ARG A 329 -6.57 -17.07 0.13
C ARG A 329 -7.63 -16.27 -0.62
N ILE A 330 -8.64 -15.79 0.12
CA ILE A 330 -9.71 -14.98 -0.46
C ILE A 330 -9.19 -13.60 -0.89
N LEU A 331 -8.40 -12.94 -0.05
CA LEU A 331 -7.81 -11.64 -0.37
C LEU A 331 -6.88 -11.68 -1.58
N CYS A 332 -6.11 -12.75 -1.76
CA CYS A 332 -5.29 -12.94 -2.96
C CYS A 332 -6.09 -12.90 -4.26
N ILE A 333 -7.38 -13.27 -4.23
CA ILE A 333 -8.26 -13.11 -5.40
C ILE A 333 -8.47 -11.63 -5.69
N SER A 334 -8.88 -10.81 -4.70
CA SER A 334 -9.01 -9.36 -4.90
C SER A 334 -7.67 -8.71 -5.23
N GLY A 335 -6.60 -9.10 -4.55
CA GLY A 335 -5.24 -8.61 -4.78
C GLY A 335 -4.74 -8.85 -6.20
N ALA A 336 -5.18 -9.95 -6.84
CA ALA A 336 -4.87 -10.22 -8.24
C ALA A 336 -5.52 -9.22 -9.21
N PHE A 337 -6.59 -8.55 -8.80
CA PHE A 337 -7.29 -7.56 -9.63
C PHE A 337 -6.96 -6.09 -9.28
N LEU A 338 -6.36 -5.81 -8.13
CA LEU A 338 -6.00 -4.45 -7.71
C LEU A 338 -5.08 -3.71 -8.71
N PRO A 339 -4.05 -4.31 -9.33
CA PRO A 339 -3.24 -3.62 -10.32
C PRO A 339 -4.03 -3.14 -11.54
N PHE A 340 -5.12 -3.84 -11.90
CA PHE A 340 -6.01 -3.39 -12.99
C PHE A 340 -6.78 -2.14 -12.60
N TYR A 341 -7.20 -2.00 -11.34
CA TYR A 341 -7.75 -0.73 -10.83
C TYR A 341 -6.82 0.43 -11.12
N THR A 342 -5.55 0.27 -10.75
CA THR A 342 -4.53 1.30 -10.96
C THR A 342 -4.41 1.68 -12.44
N MET A 343 -4.51 0.70 -13.35
CA MET A 343 -4.49 0.93 -14.78
C MET A 343 -5.68 1.77 -15.26
N TYR A 344 -6.91 1.40 -14.84
CA TYR A 344 -8.11 2.16 -15.19
C TYR A 344 -8.09 3.56 -14.59
N GLN A 345 -7.68 3.70 -13.33
CA GLN A 345 -7.56 4.98 -12.65
C GLN A 345 -6.60 5.92 -13.38
N ASN A 346 -5.42 5.43 -13.77
CA ASN A 346 -4.44 6.19 -14.53
C ASN A 346 -4.98 6.59 -15.91
N LEU A 347 -5.74 5.71 -16.59
CA LEU A 347 -6.39 6.03 -17.85
C LEU A 347 -7.39 7.18 -17.68
N ILE A 348 -8.31 7.08 -16.72
CA ILE A 348 -9.35 8.09 -16.47
C ILE A 348 -8.71 9.43 -16.06
N LEU A 349 -7.67 9.39 -15.22
CA LEU A 349 -6.92 10.59 -14.82
C LEU A 349 -6.15 11.21 -15.98
N SER A 350 -5.57 10.40 -16.89
CA SER A 350 -4.88 10.90 -18.09
C SER A 350 -5.83 11.64 -19.05
N ARG A 351 -7.12 11.34 -18.98
CA ARG A 351 -8.21 12.04 -19.70
C ARG A 351 -8.76 13.26 -18.94
N GLY A 352 -8.18 13.64 -17.80
CA GLY A 352 -8.63 14.77 -16.98
C GLY A 352 -9.96 14.53 -16.25
N LYS A 353 -10.46 13.28 -16.18
CA LYS A 353 -11.77 12.96 -15.58
C LYS A 353 -11.65 12.62 -14.08
N SER A 354 -11.05 13.52 -13.30
CA SER A 354 -10.86 13.34 -11.84
C SER A 354 -12.18 13.17 -11.07
N ALA A 355 -13.27 13.78 -11.52
CA ALA A 355 -14.58 13.59 -10.92
C ALA A 355 -15.10 12.14 -11.05
N VAL A 356 -14.90 11.51 -12.21
CA VAL A 356 -15.25 10.10 -12.43
C VAL A 356 -14.44 9.21 -11.49
N TYR A 357 -13.12 9.44 -11.38
CA TYR A 357 -12.25 8.74 -10.45
C TYR A 357 -12.77 8.83 -9.01
N MET A 358 -13.08 10.04 -8.55
CA MET A 358 -13.58 10.27 -7.20
C MET A 358 -14.90 9.52 -6.94
N TRP A 359 -15.90 9.68 -7.81
CA TRP A 359 -17.20 9.05 -7.63
C TRP A 359 -17.16 7.53 -7.71
N CYS A 360 -16.39 6.95 -8.64
CA CYS A 360 -16.20 5.50 -8.70
C CYS A 360 -15.57 4.96 -7.42
N THR A 361 -14.60 5.67 -6.83
CA THR A 361 -13.96 5.26 -5.58
C THR A 361 -14.91 5.38 -4.39
N VAL A 362 -15.63 6.50 -4.26
CA VAL A 362 -16.60 6.72 -3.16
C VAL A 362 -17.72 5.69 -3.21
N LEU A 363 -18.31 5.47 -4.38
CA LEU A 363 -19.41 4.51 -4.54
C LEU A 363 -18.96 3.07 -4.25
N LEU A 364 -17.73 2.69 -4.62
CA LEU A 364 -17.17 1.40 -4.25
C LEU A 364 -17.11 1.24 -2.73
N ILE A 365 -16.59 2.24 -2.00
CA ILE A 365 -16.50 2.20 -0.55
C ILE A 365 -17.89 2.07 0.08
N VAL A 366 -18.85 2.87 -0.39
CA VAL A 366 -20.24 2.81 0.11
C VAL A 366 -20.85 1.43 -0.14
N ALA A 367 -20.66 0.85 -1.33
CA ALA A 367 -21.14 -0.49 -1.65
C ALA A 367 -20.48 -1.56 -0.77
N GLN A 368 -19.15 -1.50 -0.58
CA GLN A 368 -18.42 -2.41 0.28
C GLN A 368 -18.90 -2.34 1.73
N VAL A 369 -18.99 -1.13 2.31
CA VAL A 369 -19.44 -0.93 3.68
C VAL A 369 -20.89 -1.39 3.86
N GLY A 370 -21.78 -0.99 2.95
CA GLY A 370 -23.19 -1.37 3.01
C GLY A 370 -23.41 -2.89 2.99
N LEU A 371 -22.76 -3.58 2.06
CA LEU A 371 -22.90 -5.04 1.94
C LEU A 371 -22.21 -5.79 3.09
N ILE A 372 -21.08 -5.29 3.61
CA ILE A 372 -20.43 -5.87 4.78
C ILE A 372 -21.31 -5.77 6.01
N ILE A 373 -21.95 -4.60 6.24
CA ILE A 373 -22.87 -4.41 7.36
C ILE A 373 -24.11 -5.30 7.21
N LEU A 374 -24.62 -5.52 6.01
CA LEU A 374 -25.74 -6.42 5.78
C LEU A 374 -25.39 -7.88 6.04
N CYS A 375 -24.14 -8.26 5.83
CA CYS A 375 -23.65 -9.65 5.92
C CYS A 375 -22.94 -9.98 7.25
N TYR A 376 -22.91 -9.08 8.24
CA TYR A 376 -22.04 -9.23 9.43
C TYR A 376 -22.33 -10.49 10.25
N GLN A 377 -23.56 -11.00 10.24
CA GLN A 377 -23.97 -12.20 10.99
C GLN A 377 -23.38 -13.52 10.41
N GLN A 378 -22.91 -13.50 9.16
CA GLN A 378 -22.41 -14.70 8.48
C GLN A 378 -20.91 -14.99 8.72
N GLY A 379 -20.27 -14.18 9.54
CA GLY A 379 -18.87 -14.35 9.91
C GLY A 379 -17.86 -13.68 8.98
N ILE A 380 -16.61 -13.52 9.47
CA ILE A 380 -15.58 -12.73 8.78
C ILE A 380 -15.18 -13.29 7.43
N VAL A 381 -15.13 -14.63 7.28
CA VAL A 381 -14.75 -15.28 6.01
C VAL A 381 -15.74 -14.92 4.91
N PHE A 382 -17.05 -14.94 5.23
CA PHE A 382 -18.08 -14.54 4.29
C PHE A 382 -18.00 -13.05 3.94
N MET A 383 -17.78 -12.17 4.94
CA MET A 383 -17.65 -10.73 4.71
C MET A 383 -16.45 -10.41 3.82
N VAL A 384 -15.30 -11.05 4.04
CA VAL A 384 -14.10 -10.89 3.18
C VAL A 384 -14.36 -11.44 1.77
N SER A 385 -15.15 -12.51 1.64
CA SER A 385 -15.57 -13.04 0.33
C SER A 385 -16.47 -12.05 -0.42
N VAL A 386 -17.43 -11.45 0.27
CA VAL A 386 -18.30 -10.38 -0.29
C VAL A 386 -17.47 -9.16 -0.71
N TYR A 387 -16.55 -8.70 0.16
CA TYR A 387 -15.63 -7.62 -0.18
C TYR A 387 -14.81 -7.93 -1.45
N THR A 388 -14.27 -9.14 -1.54
CA THR A 388 -13.50 -9.61 -2.70
C THR A 388 -14.36 -9.64 -3.97
N ALA A 389 -15.57 -10.20 -3.87
CA ALA A 389 -16.51 -10.27 -4.99
C ALA A 389 -16.88 -8.88 -5.51
N ILE A 390 -17.23 -7.94 -4.62
CA ILE A 390 -17.54 -6.55 -5.00
C ILE A 390 -16.33 -5.92 -5.67
N THR A 391 -15.14 -6.09 -5.10
CA THR A 391 -13.90 -5.55 -5.67
C THR A 391 -13.70 -6.05 -7.10
N VAL A 392 -13.83 -7.35 -7.35
CA VAL A 392 -13.68 -7.91 -8.71
C VAL A 392 -14.78 -7.40 -9.66
N LEU A 393 -16.04 -7.43 -9.24
CA LEU A 393 -17.17 -6.99 -10.06
C LEU A 393 -17.13 -5.50 -10.39
N TRP A 394 -16.60 -4.67 -9.49
CA TRP A 394 -16.49 -3.23 -9.69
C TRP A 394 -15.55 -2.83 -10.83
N LEU A 395 -14.65 -3.74 -11.26
CA LEU A 395 -13.89 -3.54 -12.50
C LEU A 395 -14.79 -3.32 -13.72
N GLY A 396 -16.00 -3.88 -13.72
CA GLY A 396 -17.02 -3.60 -14.75
C GLY A 396 -17.43 -2.13 -14.82
N VAL A 397 -17.50 -1.46 -13.65
CA VAL A 397 -17.79 -0.01 -13.57
C VAL A 397 -16.63 0.79 -14.17
N TRP A 398 -15.39 0.46 -13.82
CA TRP A 398 -14.21 1.10 -14.41
C TRP A 398 -14.13 0.87 -15.93
N GLN A 399 -14.43 -0.34 -16.38
CA GLN A 399 -14.46 -0.69 -17.80
C GLN A 399 -15.55 0.10 -18.57
N PHE A 400 -16.72 0.33 -17.96
CA PHE A 400 -17.77 1.14 -18.54
C PHE A 400 -17.26 2.57 -18.84
N PHE A 401 -16.59 3.20 -17.87
CA PHE A 401 -16.01 4.54 -18.10
C PHE A 401 -14.85 4.53 -19.08
N ALA A 402 -13.99 3.50 -19.05
CA ALA A 402 -12.92 3.34 -20.04
C ALA A 402 -13.47 3.18 -21.45
N HIS A 403 -14.55 2.40 -21.61
CA HIS A 403 -15.25 2.31 -22.90
C HIS A 403 -15.76 3.65 -23.39
N LYS A 404 -16.34 4.45 -22.51
CA LYS A 404 -16.86 5.79 -22.84
C LYS A 404 -15.75 6.77 -23.27
N GLU A 405 -14.55 6.67 -22.68
CA GLU A 405 -13.45 7.60 -22.94
C GLU A 405 -12.58 7.21 -24.15
N ILE A 406 -12.32 5.93 -24.37
CA ILE A 406 -11.41 5.45 -25.43
C ILE A 406 -12.02 4.39 -26.35
N GLY A 407 -13.30 4.05 -26.18
CA GLY A 407 -14.00 3.07 -27.02
C GLY A 407 -13.57 1.61 -26.83
N ILE A 408 -12.79 1.28 -25.80
CA ILE A 408 -12.30 -0.08 -25.57
C ILE A 408 -13.43 -1.00 -25.09
N ARG A 409 -13.66 -2.11 -25.79
CA ARG A 409 -14.73 -3.05 -25.44
C ARG A 409 -14.29 -3.99 -24.34
N PHE A 410 -15.23 -4.39 -23.49
CA PHE A 410 -15.00 -5.37 -22.42
C PHE A 410 -14.41 -6.68 -22.94
N ILE A 411 -14.93 -7.16 -24.07
CA ILE A 411 -14.47 -8.43 -24.66
C ILE A 411 -12.99 -8.36 -25.09
N ASP A 412 -12.48 -7.18 -25.49
CA ASP A 412 -11.09 -7.02 -25.90
C ASP A 412 -10.16 -7.12 -24.68
N ILE A 413 -10.55 -6.53 -23.55
CA ILE A 413 -9.82 -6.66 -22.28
C ILE A 413 -9.89 -8.10 -21.75
N LEU A 414 -11.07 -8.72 -21.82
CA LEU A 414 -11.23 -10.11 -21.37
C LEU A 414 -10.32 -11.04 -22.18
N LYS A 415 -10.25 -10.89 -23.50
CA LYS A 415 -9.34 -11.67 -24.37
C LYS A 415 -7.86 -11.45 -24.01
N ASP A 416 -7.50 -10.26 -23.56
CA ASP A 416 -6.13 -9.93 -23.19
C ASP A 416 -5.74 -10.52 -21.80
N ILE A 417 -6.69 -10.66 -20.88
CA ILE A 417 -6.44 -11.07 -19.48
C ILE A 417 -6.69 -12.58 -19.28
N TYR A 418 -7.77 -13.10 -19.88
CA TYR A 418 -8.27 -14.46 -19.65
C TYR A 418 -7.22 -15.58 -19.88
N PRO A 419 -6.37 -15.55 -20.93
CA PRO A 419 -5.36 -16.58 -21.10
C PRO A 419 -4.40 -16.68 -19.92
N TYR A 420 -3.93 -15.55 -19.38
CA TYR A 420 -3.02 -15.52 -18.22
C TYR A 420 -3.70 -15.98 -16.94
N LEU A 421 -4.98 -15.62 -16.76
CA LEU A 421 -5.78 -16.06 -15.63
C LEU A 421 -5.95 -17.58 -15.66
N LEU A 422 -6.42 -18.14 -16.78
CA LEU A 422 -6.62 -19.57 -16.91
C LEU A 422 -5.33 -20.38 -16.74
N THR A 423 -4.26 -19.95 -17.42
CA THR A 423 -2.96 -20.62 -17.28
C THR A 423 -2.48 -20.59 -15.84
N SER A 424 -2.60 -19.45 -15.16
CA SER A 424 -2.21 -19.36 -13.75
C SER A 424 -3.02 -20.32 -12.87
N VAL A 425 -4.34 -20.35 -13.03
CA VAL A 425 -5.20 -21.27 -12.27
C VAL A 425 -4.86 -22.74 -12.58
N ALA A 426 -4.71 -23.10 -13.85
CA ALA A 426 -4.36 -24.46 -14.26
C ALA A 426 -3.00 -24.89 -13.69
N VAL A 427 -1.99 -24.03 -13.78
CA VAL A 427 -0.65 -24.27 -13.21
C VAL A 427 -0.74 -24.47 -11.69
N MET A 428 -1.50 -23.63 -10.97
CA MET A 428 -1.60 -23.76 -9.50
C MET A 428 -2.33 -25.04 -9.11
N ILE A 429 -3.40 -25.42 -9.81
CA ILE A 429 -4.10 -26.68 -9.58
C ILE A 429 -3.18 -27.87 -9.87
N SER A 430 -2.49 -27.88 -11.01
CA SER A 430 -1.55 -28.96 -11.37
C SER A 430 -0.41 -29.07 -10.37
N THR A 431 0.20 -27.94 -9.98
CA THR A 431 1.25 -27.91 -8.95
C THR A 431 0.74 -28.48 -7.63
N TYR A 432 -0.45 -28.06 -7.20
CA TYR A 432 -1.05 -28.54 -5.96
C TYR A 432 -1.25 -30.06 -5.99
N LEU A 433 -1.82 -30.61 -7.08
CA LEU A 433 -2.06 -32.05 -7.23
C LEU A 433 -0.77 -32.86 -7.27
N ILE A 434 0.24 -32.41 -8.00
CA ILE A 434 1.54 -33.09 -8.10
C ILE A 434 2.25 -33.15 -6.74
N THR A 435 2.08 -32.14 -5.91
CA THR A 435 2.79 -32.00 -4.63
C THR A 435 2.05 -32.55 -3.42
N LEU A 436 0.87 -33.17 -3.58
CA LEU A 436 0.06 -33.72 -2.48
C LEU A 436 0.79 -34.76 -1.62
N TRP A 437 1.77 -35.48 -2.20
CA TRP A 437 2.51 -36.55 -1.55
C TRP A 437 3.66 -36.05 -0.68
N ILE A 438 4.01 -34.78 -0.74
CA ILE A 438 5.13 -34.20 0.01
C ILE A 438 4.67 -33.83 1.40
N GLN A 439 5.13 -34.54 2.42
CA GLN A 439 4.77 -34.28 3.81
C GLN A 439 5.62 -33.20 4.49
N ASN A 440 6.88 -33.06 4.10
CA ASN A 440 7.76 -32.04 4.69
C ASN A 440 7.34 -30.64 4.21
N LEU A 441 6.94 -29.79 5.14
CA LEU A 441 6.34 -28.49 4.85
C LEU A 441 7.31 -27.53 4.13
N LEU A 442 8.61 -27.55 4.49
CA LEU A 442 9.62 -26.72 3.83
C LEU A 442 9.90 -27.19 2.41
N LEU A 443 10.06 -28.50 2.23
CA LEU A 443 10.24 -29.09 0.91
C LEU A 443 9.01 -28.83 0.03
N LEU A 444 7.81 -28.96 0.60
CA LEU A 444 6.54 -28.67 -0.08
C LEU A 444 6.49 -27.22 -0.58
N LEU A 445 6.82 -26.25 0.29
CA LEU A 445 6.87 -24.82 -0.07
C LEU A 445 7.84 -24.58 -1.24
N LEU A 446 9.08 -25.04 -1.11
CA LEU A 446 10.12 -24.85 -2.13
C LEU A 446 9.74 -25.52 -3.46
N THR A 447 9.25 -26.76 -3.39
CA THR A 447 8.82 -27.49 -4.58
C THR A 447 7.65 -26.80 -5.26
N ARG A 448 6.62 -26.33 -4.51
CA ARG A 448 5.48 -25.60 -5.07
C ARG A 448 5.91 -24.33 -5.78
N VAL A 449 6.78 -23.54 -5.19
CA VAL A 449 7.27 -22.29 -5.79
C VAL A 449 8.05 -22.56 -7.08
N VAL A 450 8.99 -23.49 -7.04
CA VAL A 450 9.83 -23.81 -8.21
C VAL A 450 9.02 -24.47 -9.32
N LEU A 451 8.18 -25.44 -8.98
CA LEU A 451 7.37 -26.16 -9.96
C LEU A 451 6.32 -25.25 -10.62
N ALA A 452 5.64 -24.41 -9.84
CA ALA A 452 4.69 -23.43 -10.38
C ALA A 452 5.38 -22.44 -11.34
N ALA A 453 6.56 -21.93 -10.98
CA ALA A 453 7.31 -21.03 -11.85
C ALA A 453 7.76 -21.71 -13.16
N LEU A 454 8.22 -22.97 -13.09
CA LEU A 454 8.63 -23.74 -14.26
C LEU A 454 7.43 -24.09 -15.16
N LEU A 455 6.33 -24.57 -14.59
CA LEU A 455 5.12 -24.89 -15.35
C LEU A 455 4.55 -23.64 -16.02
N TYR A 456 4.45 -22.53 -15.29
CA TYR A 456 3.97 -21.27 -15.86
C TYR A 456 4.86 -20.78 -17.02
N TYR A 457 6.19 -20.87 -16.88
CA TYR A 457 7.11 -20.51 -17.95
C TYR A 457 6.94 -21.43 -19.18
N ILE A 458 6.82 -22.74 -18.98
CA ILE A 458 6.63 -23.71 -20.06
C ILE A 458 5.32 -23.45 -20.79
N ASP A 459 4.21 -23.29 -20.07
CA ASP A 459 2.88 -23.05 -20.66
C ASP A 459 2.85 -21.72 -21.44
N MET A 460 3.46 -20.65 -20.90
CA MET A 460 3.57 -19.38 -21.61
C MET A 460 4.44 -19.48 -22.88
N LYS A 461 5.46 -20.31 -22.84
CA LYS A 461 6.34 -20.55 -24.01
C LYS A 461 5.64 -21.37 -25.09
N LEU A 462 4.97 -22.45 -24.70
CA LEU A 462 4.20 -23.32 -25.60
C LEU A 462 2.98 -22.61 -26.19
N GLY A 463 2.26 -21.83 -25.37
CA GLY A 463 1.15 -21.00 -25.81
C GLY A 463 1.55 -19.79 -26.66
N GLY A 464 2.83 -19.60 -26.94
CA GLY A 464 3.31 -18.54 -27.83
C GLY A 464 3.10 -17.13 -27.29
N SER A 465 3.05 -16.93 -25.96
CA SER A 465 2.79 -15.64 -25.33
C SER A 465 3.68 -14.52 -25.87
N GLN A 466 3.03 -13.50 -26.45
CA GLN A 466 3.71 -12.31 -26.97
C GLN A 466 4.44 -11.56 -25.83
N THR A 467 3.82 -11.47 -24.67
CA THR A 467 4.40 -10.79 -23.48
C THR A 467 5.70 -11.47 -23.03
N LEU A 468 5.73 -12.80 -22.99
CA LEU A 468 6.95 -13.53 -22.65
C LEU A 468 8.06 -13.29 -23.72
N LYS A 469 7.73 -13.34 -24.99
CA LYS A 469 8.67 -13.06 -26.11
C LYS A 469 9.25 -11.64 -26.01
N GLU A 470 8.42 -10.65 -25.72
CA GLU A 470 8.86 -9.27 -25.54
C GLU A 470 9.81 -9.12 -24.34
N CYS A 471 9.50 -9.76 -23.20
CA CYS A 471 10.37 -9.77 -22.03
C CYS A 471 11.73 -10.41 -22.35
N LEU A 472 11.75 -11.58 -22.99
CA LEU A 472 12.99 -12.27 -23.36
C LEU A 472 13.82 -11.46 -24.36
N ASN A 473 13.21 -10.87 -25.36
CA ASN A 473 13.89 -10.03 -26.35
C ASN A 473 14.51 -8.77 -25.72
N TYR A 474 13.86 -8.18 -24.70
CA TYR A 474 14.43 -7.05 -23.97
C TYR A 474 15.71 -7.43 -23.23
N PHE A 475 15.72 -8.59 -22.56
CA PHE A 475 16.92 -9.09 -21.89
C PHE A 475 18.05 -9.45 -22.85
N HIS A 476 17.74 -9.99 -24.04
CA HIS A 476 18.76 -10.29 -25.03
C HIS A 476 19.36 -9.05 -25.68
N ARG A 477 18.56 -8.00 -25.96
CA ARG A 477 19.05 -6.71 -26.50
C ARG A 477 19.98 -5.94 -25.54
N LYS A 478 19.92 -6.19 -24.26
CA LYS A 478 20.77 -5.53 -23.25
C LYS A 478 22.11 -6.25 -23.04
N LYS A 479 22.28 -7.46 -23.59
CA LYS A 479 23.52 -8.26 -23.52
C LYS A 479 24.38 -8.17 -24.79
N GLY A 480 23.93 -7.56 -25.85
CA GLY A 480 24.70 -7.19 -27.04
C GLY A 480 24.78 -5.67 -27.15
#